data_87525c99a1b1f1298483e85af9ca0441
#
_entry.id   87525c99a1b1f1298483e85af9ca0441
#
_cell.length_a   1.000
_cell.length_b   1.000
_cell.length_c   1.000
_cell.angle_alpha   90.00
_cell.angle_beta   90.00
_cell.angle_gamma   90.00
#
_symmetry.space_group_name_H-M   'P 1'
#
loop_
_entity.id
_entity.type
_entity.pdbx_description
1 polymer ?
#
loop_
_entity_poly.entity_id
_entity_poly.type
_entity_poly.pdbx_seq_one_letter_code
_entity_poly.pdbx_strand_id
1 'polypeptide(L)'
;AEQCASLSTLNPDYSTLAARIVVSNHHKNTDAEFFTVAEQLYNFKDIHGSPWPLVSDSLWNFTQKYSTEINDIIVHDRDHLIDYFGFKTLERAYLFKIGKKVVERVQHMWMRVAIGIHGDLKSEDIKETLRLIKETYDLMSLKFFTHATPTLFNSGTPRQQLSSCYLIA
;
A
#
# COMPACT_ATOMS: atom_id res chain seq x y z
N ALA A 1 2.62 -19.40 11.57
CA ALA A 1 1.36 -18.75 11.16
C ALA A 1 0.40 -19.75 10.52
N GLU A 2 0.82 -20.51 9.50
CA GLU A 2 -0.02 -21.47 8.78
C GLU A 2 -0.66 -22.54 9.70
N GLN A 3 0.11 -23.13 10.60
CA GLN A 3 -0.40 -24.08 11.60
C GLN A 3 -1.44 -23.44 12.53
N CYS A 4 -1.24 -22.18 12.94
CA CYS A 4 -2.27 -21.48 13.71
C CYS A 4 -3.53 -21.22 12.85
N ALA A 5 -3.35 -20.81 11.59
CA ALA A 5 -4.47 -20.57 10.69
C ALA A 5 -5.30 -21.84 10.45
N SER A 6 -4.70 -23.01 10.35
CA SER A 6 -5.41 -24.29 10.19
C SER A 6 -6.24 -24.68 11.43
N LEU A 7 -5.90 -24.17 12.61
CA LEU A 7 -6.63 -24.40 13.85
C LEU A 7 -7.76 -23.40 14.11
N SER A 8 -7.97 -22.43 13.19
CA SER A 8 -9.02 -21.42 13.33
C SER A 8 -10.45 -21.98 13.42
N THR A 9 -10.67 -23.18 12.88
CA THR A 9 -11.95 -23.89 13.00
C THR A 9 -12.22 -24.43 14.41
N LEU A 10 -11.17 -24.62 15.21
CA LEU A 10 -11.30 -25.07 16.60
C LEU A 10 -11.51 -23.88 17.55
N ASN A 11 -10.79 -22.78 17.32
CA ASN A 11 -10.95 -21.54 18.08
C ASN A 11 -10.57 -20.32 17.21
N PRO A 12 -11.44 -19.30 17.10
CA PRO A 12 -11.17 -18.06 16.34
C PRO A 12 -9.88 -17.32 16.75
N ASP A 13 -9.44 -17.45 18.00
CA ASP A 13 -8.20 -16.82 18.50
C ASP A 13 -6.96 -17.28 17.74
N TYR A 14 -6.95 -18.48 17.20
CA TYR A 14 -5.87 -18.95 16.34
C TYR A 14 -5.75 -18.16 15.04
N SER A 15 -6.86 -17.69 14.47
CA SER A 15 -6.84 -16.81 13.30
C SER A 15 -6.18 -15.46 13.63
N THR A 16 -6.53 -14.89 14.77
CA THR A 16 -5.93 -13.65 15.28
C THR A 16 -4.43 -13.81 15.53
N LEU A 17 -4.04 -14.92 16.17
CA LEU A 17 -2.62 -15.21 16.41
C LEU A 17 -1.86 -15.38 15.09
N ALA A 18 -2.42 -16.12 14.13
CA ALA A 18 -1.83 -16.30 12.81
C ALA A 18 -1.60 -14.96 12.08
N ALA A 19 -2.60 -14.06 12.12
CA ALA A 19 -2.51 -12.72 11.55
C ALA A 19 -1.38 -11.90 12.22
N ARG A 20 -1.32 -11.87 13.54
CA ARG A 20 -0.28 -11.15 14.29
C ARG A 20 1.13 -11.65 13.96
N ILE A 21 1.32 -12.97 13.83
CA ILE A 21 2.61 -13.57 13.47
C ILE A 21 3.03 -13.15 12.07
N VAL A 22 2.13 -13.23 11.07
CA VAL A 22 2.48 -12.90 9.69
C VAL A 22 2.74 -11.41 9.51
N VAL A 23 1.95 -10.53 10.13
CA VAL A 23 2.17 -9.08 10.12
C VAL A 23 3.49 -8.72 10.78
N SER A 24 3.78 -9.24 11.98
CA SER A 24 5.05 -8.98 12.67
C SER A 24 6.25 -9.44 11.86
N ASN A 25 6.17 -10.60 11.19
CA ASN A 25 7.23 -11.08 10.32
C ASN A 25 7.40 -10.18 9.09
N HIS A 26 6.30 -9.73 8.50
CA HIS A 26 6.32 -8.80 7.37
C HIS A 26 6.98 -7.46 7.75
N HIS A 27 6.61 -6.89 8.90
CA HIS A 27 7.19 -5.65 9.40
C HIS A 27 8.70 -5.75 9.66
N LYS A 28 9.19 -6.91 10.12
CA LYS A 28 10.64 -7.15 10.32
C LYS A 28 11.42 -7.19 9.00
N ASN A 29 10.77 -7.51 7.89
CA ASN A 29 11.41 -7.68 6.58
C ASN A 29 11.18 -6.49 5.63
N THR A 30 10.42 -5.47 6.06
CA THR A 30 10.07 -4.29 5.26
C THR A 30 10.42 -3.01 6.00
N ASP A 31 10.71 -1.95 5.26
CA ASP A 31 10.95 -0.63 5.83
C ASP A 31 9.64 -0.02 6.38
N ALA A 32 9.76 0.79 7.42
CA ALA A 32 8.63 1.53 8.00
C ALA A 32 8.40 2.87 7.29
N GLU A 33 9.47 3.46 6.75
CA GLU A 33 9.43 4.77 6.12
C GLU A 33 8.86 4.68 4.70
N PHE A 34 7.73 5.37 4.47
CA PHE A 34 7.10 5.39 3.15
C PHE A 34 8.03 5.99 2.09
N PHE A 35 8.77 7.05 2.45
CA PHE A 35 9.74 7.68 1.56
C PHE A 35 10.77 6.68 1.04
N THR A 36 11.38 5.90 1.92
CA THR A 36 12.40 4.90 1.56
C THR A 36 11.83 3.84 0.59
N VAL A 37 10.60 3.39 0.84
CA VAL A 37 9.94 2.42 -0.04
C VAL A 37 9.60 3.03 -1.40
N ALA A 38 9.07 4.26 -1.42
CA ALA A 38 8.78 4.97 -2.66
C ALA A 38 10.05 5.23 -3.49
N GLU A 39 11.16 5.56 -2.84
CA GLU A 39 12.47 5.73 -3.48
C GLU A 39 12.96 4.44 -4.14
N GLN A 40 12.86 3.31 -3.44
CA GLN A 40 13.22 1.99 -3.99
C GLN A 40 12.35 1.64 -5.22
N LEU A 41 11.06 1.91 -5.17
CA LEU A 41 10.13 1.65 -6.27
C LEU A 41 10.36 2.59 -7.46
N TYR A 42 10.70 3.85 -7.20
CA TYR A 42 10.97 4.84 -8.24
C TYR A 42 12.30 4.55 -8.96
N ASN A 43 13.35 4.19 -8.22
CA ASN A 43 14.67 3.89 -8.75
C ASN A 43 14.82 2.44 -9.24
N PHE A 44 13.71 1.69 -9.34
CA PHE A 44 13.74 0.31 -9.80
C PHE A 44 14.30 0.22 -11.23
N LYS A 45 15.10 -0.82 -11.47
CA LYS A 45 15.67 -1.15 -12.77
C LYS A 45 15.22 -2.53 -13.20
N ASP A 46 14.98 -2.69 -14.49
CA ASP A 46 14.64 -3.98 -15.08
C ASP A 46 15.84 -4.95 -15.08
N ILE A 47 15.62 -6.15 -15.62
CA ILE A 47 16.66 -7.22 -15.70
C ILE A 47 17.85 -6.82 -16.58
N HIS A 48 17.71 -5.78 -17.41
CA HIS A 48 18.77 -5.26 -18.28
C HIS A 48 19.46 -4.04 -17.65
N GLY A 49 19.06 -3.64 -16.44
CA GLY A 49 19.61 -2.46 -15.75
C GLY A 49 19.03 -1.13 -16.22
N SER A 50 18.01 -1.15 -17.09
CA SER A 50 17.34 0.05 -17.57
C SER A 50 16.37 0.58 -16.51
N PRO A 51 16.23 1.92 -16.35
CA PRO A 51 15.26 2.50 -15.44
C PRO A 51 13.82 2.03 -15.76
N TRP A 52 13.15 1.48 -14.76
CA TRP A 52 11.77 1.00 -14.89
C TRP A 52 10.96 1.34 -13.64
N PRO A 53 10.66 2.63 -13.41
CA PRO A 53 9.99 3.06 -12.21
C PRO A 53 8.63 2.38 -12.04
N LEU A 54 8.36 1.86 -10.85
CA LEU A 54 7.10 1.21 -10.48
C LEU A 54 6.07 2.22 -9.95
N VAL A 55 6.53 3.38 -9.51
CA VAL A 55 5.68 4.51 -9.12
C VAL A 55 5.89 5.70 -10.06
N SER A 56 4.89 6.56 -10.19
CA SER A 56 4.90 7.70 -11.10
C SER A 56 5.78 8.85 -10.59
N ASP A 57 6.24 9.69 -11.52
CA ASP A 57 6.94 10.95 -11.18
C ASP A 57 6.10 11.85 -10.26
N SER A 58 4.79 11.90 -10.48
CA SER A 58 3.88 12.68 -9.65
C SER A 58 3.88 12.20 -8.20
N LEU A 59 3.73 10.89 -7.99
CA LEU A 59 3.78 10.29 -6.65
C LEU A 59 5.14 10.50 -5.99
N TRP A 60 6.22 10.26 -6.72
CA TRP A 60 7.58 10.43 -6.21
C TRP A 60 7.84 11.86 -5.78
N ASN A 61 7.57 12.83 -6.64
CA ASN A 61 7.78 14.25 -6.35
C ASN A 61 6.91 14.74 -5.19
N PHE A 62 5.66 14.24 -5.09
CA PHE A 62 4.78 14.53 -3.95
C PHE A 62 5.37 13.97 -2.65
N THR A 63 5.81 12.72 -2.68
CA THR A 63 6.42 12.04 -1.51
C THR A 63 7.70 12.75 -1.06
N GLN A 64 8.56 13.18 -1.99
CA GLN A 64 9.77 13.91 -1.64
C GLN A 64 9.45 15.22 -0.92
N LYS A 65 8.44 15.94 -1.39
CA LYS A 65 8.10 17.26 -0.85
C LYS A 65 7.40 17.20 0.51
N TYR A 66 6.60 16.16 0.75
CA TYR A 66 5.73 16.02 1.92
C TYR A 66 5.99 14.73 2.70
N SER A 67 7.25 14.26 2.74
CA SER A 67 7.61 12.99 3.38
C SER A 67 7.26 12.93 4.86
N THR A 68 7.46 14.02 5.60
CA THR A 68 7.16 14.10 7.03
C THR A 68 5.66 13.98 7.28
N GLU A 69 4.86 14.79 6.58
CA GLU A 69 3.40 14.78 6.72
C GLU A 69 2.79 13.42 6.33
N ILE A 70 3.33 12.78 5.30
CA ILE A 70 2.89 11.45 4.87
C ILE A 70 3.20 10.41 5.95
N ASN A 71 4.41 10.40 6.49
CA ASN A 71 4.79 9.45 7.54
C ASN A 71 3.98 9.67 8.84
N ASP A 72 3.66 10.91 9.19
CA ASP A 72 2.82 11.22 10.34
C ASP A 72 1.36 10.72 10.20
N ILE A 73 0.87 10.57 8.97
CA ILE A 73 -0.46 10.03 8.70
C ILE A 73 -0.47 8.49 8.83
N ILE A 74 0.63 7.80 8.51
CA ILE A 74 0.67 6.35 8.44
C ILE A 74 0.65 5.71 9.83
N VAL A 75 -0.26 4.77 10.04
CA VAL A 75 -0.40 4.01 11.29
C VAL A 75 -0.21 2.52 11.00
N HIS A 76 1.01 2.02 11.13
CA HIS A 76 1.37 0.65 10.80
C HIS A 76 0.64 -0.41 11.62
N ASP A 77 0.26 -0.09 12.86
CA ASP A 77 -0.49 -1.01 13.73
C ASP A 77 -1.86 -1.42 13.18
N ARG A 78 -2.40 -0.64 12.22
CA ARG A 78 -3.65 -0.99 11.53
C ARG A 78 -3.54 -2.23 10.64
N ASP A 79 -2.32 -2.68 10.29
CA ASP A 79 -2.12 -3.97 9.62
C ASP A 79 -2.66 -5.14 10.45
N HIS A 80 -2.69 -5.01 11.80
CA HIS A 80 -3.26 -6.01 12.70
C HIS A 80 -4.79 -6.08 12.67
N LEU A 81 -5.49 -5.16 12.00
CA LEU A 81 -6.93 -5.23 11.73
C LEU A 81 -7.26 -6.24 10.61
N ILE A 82 -6.27 -6.72 9.87
CA ILE A 82 -6.43 -7.63 8.74
C ILE A 82 -6.24 -9.05 9.25
N ASP A 83 -7.14 -9.96 8.88
CA ASP A 83 -7.01 -11.37 9.21
C ASP A 83 -5.88 -12.05 8.42
N TYR A 84 -5.57 -13.29 8.78
CA TYR A 84 -4.48 -14.03 8.15
C TYR A 84 -4.67 -14.20 6.65
N PHE A 85 -5.87 -14.59 6.20
CA PHE A 85 -6.14 -14.85 4.78
C PHE A 85 -6.15 -13.55 3.96
N GLY A 86 -6.74 -12.49 4.51
CA GLY A 86 -6.72 -11.17 3.91
C GLY A 86 -5.30 -10.65 3.75
N PHE A 87 -4.49 -10.74 4.81
CA PHE A 87 -3.08 -10.33 4.76
C PHE A 87 -2.29 -11.12 3.71
N LYS A 88 -2.42 -12.45 3.70
CA LYS A 88 -1.72 -13.30 2.71
C LYS A 88 -2.17 -13.02 1.28
N THR A 89 -3.43 -12.65 1.08
CA THR A 89 -3.96 -12.23 -0.23
C THR A 89 -3.31 -10.92 -0.68
N LEU A 90 -3.25 -9.91 0.20
CA LEU A 90 -2.60 -8.64 -0.09
C LEU A 90 -1.09 -8.82 -0.36
N GLU A 91 -0.39 -9.53 0.51
CA GLU A 91 1.05 -9.82 0.36
C GLU A 91 1.36 -10.53 -0.96
N ARG A 92 0.53 -11.52 -1.34
CA ARG A 92 0.76 -12.34 -2.54
C ARG A 92 0.47 -11.57 -3.83
N ALA A 93 -0.63 -10.82 -3.87
CA ALA A 93 -1.20 -10.31 -5.12
C ALA A 93 -1.14 -8.78 -5.28
N TYR A 94 -1.08 -8.00 -4.18
CA TYR A 94 -1.29 -6.55 -4.26
C TYR A 94 -0.06 -5.71 -3.89
N LEU A 95 0.72 -6.15 -2.90
CA LEU A 95 1.88 -5.39 -2.45
C LEU A 95 3.03 -5.44 -3.46
N PHE A 96 3.68 -4.31 -3.69
CA PHE A 96 4.80 -4.21 -4.60
C PHE A 96 5.99 -5.06 -4.14
N LYS A 97 6.65 -5.64 -5.14
CA LYS A 97 7.82 -6.50 -4.96
C LYS A 97 8.97 -6.02 -5.84
N ILE A 98 10.18 -6.15 -5.33
CA ILE A 98 11.39 -6.03 -6.11
C ILE A 98 12.00 -7.43 -6.22
N GLY A 99 11.98 -7.99 -7.41
CA GLY A 99 12.26 -9.42 -7.62
C GLY A 99 11.24 -10.30 -6.89
N LYS A 100 11.73 -11.10 -5.93
CA LYS A 100 10.87 -11.98 -5.11
C LYS A 100 10.52 -11.38 -3.74
N LYS A 101 11.13 -10.26 -3.37
CA LYS A 101 10.95 -9.65 -2.05
C LYS A 101 9.84 -8.62 -2.08
N VAL A 102 8.86 -8.79 -1.19
CA VAL A 102 7.84 -7.75 -0.93
C VAL A 102 8.55 -6.58 -0.22
N VAL A 103 8.36 -5.36 -0.71
CA VAL A 103 8.95 -4.14 -0.15
C VAL A 103 7.89 -3.22 0.44
N GLU A 104 6.68 -3.27 -0.08
CA GLU A 104 5.56 -2.44 0.34
C GLU A 104 4.84 -3.06 1.54
N ARG A 105 4.50 -2.27 2.58
CA ARG A 105 3.56 -2.65 3.64
C ARG A 105 2.13 -2.40 3.17
N VAL A 106 1.14 -3.00 3.84
CA VAL A 106 -0.27 -2.76 3.50
C VAL A 106 -0.63 -1.28 3.71
N GLN A 107 -0.12 -0.65 4.78
CA GLN A 107 -0.33 0.77 5.02
C GLN A 107 0.32 1.65 3.94
N HIS A 108 1.44 1.23 3.37
CA HIS A 108 2.06 1.92 2.24
C HIS A 108 1.20 1.83 0.97
N MET A 109 0.61 0.66 0.71
CA MET A 109 -0.33 0.50 -0.41
C MET A 109 -1.52 1.46 -0.29
N TRP A 110 -2.14 1.54 0.91
CA TRP A 110 -3.24 2.49 1.14
C TRP A 110 -2.81 3.94 0.93
N MET A 111 -1.63 4.31 1.43
CA MET A 111 -1.08 5.66 1.24
C MET A 111 -0.75 5.94 -0.22
N ARG A 112 -0.14 5.01 -0.94
CA ARG A 112 0.14 5.13 -2.37
C ARG A 112 -1.14 5.36 -3.18
N VAL A 113 -2.21 4.63 -2.85
CA VAL A 113 -3.52 4.79 -3.50
C VAL A 113 -4.09 6.18 -3.21
N ALA A 114 -4.06 6.63 -1.96
CA ALA A 114 -4.58 7.94 -1.57
C ALA A 114 -3.81 9.09 -2.25
N ILE A 115 -2.48 9.01 -2.29
CA ILE A 115 -1.64 9.99 -3.01
C ILE A 115 -1.89 9.92 -4.52
N GLY A 116 -2.01 8.73 -5.09
CA GLY A 116 -2.27 8.56 -6.53
C GLY A 116 -3.60 9.17 -6.98
N ILE A 117 -4.58 9.25 -6.08
CA ILE A 117 -5.90 9.85 -6.36
C ILE A 117 -5.89 11.37 -6.13
N HIS A 118 -5.30 11.82 -5.03
CA HIS A 118 -5.41 13.21 -4.55
C HIS A 118 -4.12 14.02 -4.64
N GLY A 119 -2.95 13.37 -4.80
CA GLY A 119 -1.64 14.01 -4.71
C GLY A 119 -1.33 14.88 -5.92
N ASP A 120 -1.84 16.10 -5.94
CA ASP A 120 -1.54 17.11 -6.96
C ASP A 120 -0.61 18.19 -6.41
N LEU A 121 0.62 18.26 -6.95
CA LEU A 121 1.60 19.30 -6.62
C LEU A 121 1.23 20.69 -7.15
N LYS A 122 0.30 20.78 -8.08
CA LYS A 122 -0.20 22.03 -8.66
C LYS A 122 -1.40 22.58 -7.91
N SER A 123 -1.91 21.84 -6.91
CA SER A 123 -3.00 22.30 -6.06
C SER A 123 -2.63 23.60 -5.36
N GLU A 124 -3.49 24.59 -5.43
CA GLU A 124 -3.35 25.87 -4.73
C GLU A 124 -3.54 25.71 -3.21
N ASP A 125 -4.31 24.70 -2.79
CA ASP A 125 -4.55 24.35 -1.39
C ASP A 125 -3.96 22.99 -1.03
N ILE A 126 -2.69 22.98 -0.66
CA ILE A 126 -1.99 21.76 -0.22
C ILE A 126 -2.57 21.19 1.09
N LYS A 127 -3.10 22.04 1.97
CA LYS A 127 -3.69 21.56 3.22
C LYS A 127 -4.93 20.73 2.95
N GLU A 128 -5.75 21.17 2.01
CA GLU A 128 -6.92 20.40 1.57
C GLU A 128 -6.49 19.09 0.87
N THR A 129 -5.46 19.14 0.03
CA THR A 129 -4.90 17.93 -0.60
C THR A 129 -4.45 16.91 0.45
N LEU A 130 -3.68 17.32 1.46
CA LEU A 130 -3.24 16.43 2.53
C LEU A 130 -4.41 15.93 3.40
N ARG A 131 -5.45 16.76 3.61
CA ARG A 131 -6.67 16.36 4.30
C ARG A 131 -7.40 15.24 3.55
N LEU A 132 -7.56 15.37 2.22
CA LEU A 132 -8.20 14.36 1.38
C LEU A 132 -7.39 13.06 1.31
N ILE A 133 -6.06 13.16 1.22
CA ILE A 133 -5.16 11.99 1.29
C ILE A 133 -5.36 11.26 2.61
N LYS A 134 -5.34 12.00 3.73
CA LYS A 134 -5.53 11.42 5.07
C LYS A 134 -6.91 10.78 5.22
N GLU A 135 -7.97 11.44 4.78
CA GLU A 135 -9.33 10.91 4.84
C GLU A 135 -9.47 9.61 4.06
N THR A 136 -9.02 9.59 2.81
CA THR A 136 -9.05 8.39 1.96
C THR A 136 -8.21 7.26 2.55
N TYR A 137 -7.00 7.57 3.04
CA TYR A 137 -6.15 6.61 3.75
C TYR A 137 -6.83 6.04 5.00
N ASP A 138 -7.39 6.90 5.86
CA ASP A 138 -8.06 6.47 7.09
C ASP A 138 -9.24 5.54 6.79
N LEU A 139 -10.08 5.90 5.83
CA LEU A 139 -11.24 5.10 5.46
C LEU A 139 -10.86 3.70 4.93
N MET A 140 -9.80 3.59 4.13
CA MET A 140 -9.31 2.29 3.64
C MET A 140 -8.61 1.50 4.75
N SER A 141 -7.69 2.13 5.48
CA SER A 141 -6.87 1.46 6.49
C SER A 141 -7.66 1.00 7.71
N LEU A 142 -8.76 1.68 8.02
CA LEU A 142 -9.74 1.30 9.05
C LEU A 142 -10.83 0.34 8.54
N LYS A 143 -10.75 -0.08 7.28
CA LYS A 143 -11.67 -1.07 6.66
C LYS A 143 -13.10 -0.59 6.47
N PHE A 144 -13.34 0.72 6.35
CA PHE A 144 -14.67 1.23 6.00
C PHE A 144 -15.04 0.93 4.54
N PHE A 145 -14.07 1.00 3.63
CA PHE A 145 -14.21 0.56 2.24
C PHE A 145 -12.86 0.13 1.65
N THR A 146 -12.90 -0.45 0.47
CA THR A 146 -11.72 -0.69 -0.36
C THR A 146 -12.04 -0.37 -1.81
N HIS A 147 -11.05 0.11 -2.53
CA HIS A 147 -11.15 0.25 -3.98
C HIS A 147 -11.11 -1.11 -4.69
N ALA A 148 -11.61 -1.14 -5.91
CA ALA A 148 -11.49 -2.30 -6.79
C ALA A 148 -10.01 -2.55 -7.16
N THR A 149 -9.71 -3.80 -7.53
CA THR A 149 -8.37 -4.28 -7.87
C THR A 149 -7.57 -3.35 -8.81
N PRO A 150 -8.14 -2.81 -9.91
CA PRO A 150 -7.37 -1.91 -10.79
C PRO A 150 -6.85 -0.66 -10.08
N THR A 151 -7.64 -0.08 -9.18
CA THR A 151 -7.22 1.09 -8.40
C THR A 151 -6.09 0.72 -7.44
N LEU A 152 -6.20 -0.42 -6.72
CA LEU A 152 -5.18 -0.87 -5.78
C LEU A 152 -3.85 -1.19 -6.48
N PHE A 153 -3.89 -1.73 -7.70
CA PHE A 153 -2.69 -2.03 -8.47
C PHE A 153 -2.06 -0.80 -9.12
N ASN A 154 -2.88 0.06 -9.71
CA ASN A 154 -2.40 1.05 -10.66
C ASN A 154 -2.33 2.46 -10.12
N SER A 155 -2.99 2.77 -9.00
CA SER A 155 -2.93 4.12 -8.43
C SER A 155 -1.52 4.45 -7.95
N GLY A 156 -1.02 5.60 -8.34
CA GLY A 156 0.34 6.04 -8.07
C GLY A 156 1.42 5.42 -8.98
N THR A 157 1.04 4.63 -9.99
CA THR A 157 1.97 4.05 -10.98
C THR A 157 2.10 4.93 -12.24
N PRO A 158 3.10 4.71 -13.10
CA PRO A 158 3.25 5.47 -14.35
C PRO A 158 2.08 5.33 -15.32
N ARG A 159 1.31 4.24 -15.22
CA ARG A 159 0.16 3.96 -16.09
C ARG A 159 -1.09 3.73 -15.24
N GLN A 160 -1.67 4.81 -14.78
CA GLN A 160 -2.86 4.76 -13.93
C GLN A 160 -4.10 4.40 -14.75
N GLN A 161 -4.55 3.17 -14.63
CA GLN A 161 -5.83 2.68 -15.11
C GLN A 161 -6.65 2.22 -13.91
N LEU A 162 -7.61 3.04 -13.50
CA LEU A 162 -8.30 2.88 -12.22
C LEU A 162 -9.69 2.26 -12.35
N SER A 163 -10.26 2.22 -13.56
CA SER A 163 -11.59 1.66 -13.79
C SER A 163 -11.56 0.14 -13.86
N SER A 164 -12.54 -0.51 -13.22
CA SER A 164 -12.70 -1.97 -13.23
C SER A 164 -13.65 -2.47 -14.33
N CYS A 165 -14.47 -1.59 -14.88
CA CYS A 165 -15.49 -1.92 -15.89
C CYS A 165 -15.48 -0.91 -17.03
N TYR A 166 -15.70 -1.40 -18.25
CA TYR A 166 -15.80 -0.60 -19.46
C TYR A 166 -17.03 -1.02 -20.26
N LEU A 167 -17.74 -0.02 -20.82
CA LEU A 167 -18.73 -0.25 -21.86
C LEU A 167 -18.02 -0.12 -23.21
N ILE A 168 -18.12 -1.18 -24.02
CA ILE A 168 -17.70 -1.16 -25.41
C ILE A 168 -18.96 -0.98 -26.25
N ALA A 169 -19.08 0.14 -26.92
CA ALA A 169 -20.16 0.44 -27.86
C ALA A 169 -19.79 0.02 -29.27
#